data_d2a0c9b6f019af32aedbde42a685c973
#
_entry.id   d2a0c9b6f019af32aedbde42a685c973
#
_cell.length_a   1.000
_cell.length_b   1.000
_cell.length_c   1.000
_cell.angle_alpha   90.00
_cell.angle_beta   90.00
_cell.angle_gamma   90.00
#
_symmetry.space_group_name_H-M   'P 1'
#
loop_
_entity.id
_entity.type
_entity.pdbx_description
1 polymer ?
#
loop_
_entity_poly.entity_id
_entity_poly.type
_entity_poly.pdbx_seq_one_letter_code
_entity_poly.pdbx_strand_id
1 'polypeptide(L)'
;MTPVELLKSLSGPAALGGAPFGADLMAFVPALQARGGIGVYVARDDKTAATARRMAEFIAPRLDQVDLPGWDTLPYDRVSPTASVAARRCAALARLSRYEAEQGPLLVVTT
;
A
#
# COMPACT_ATOMS: atom_id res chain seq x y z
N MET A 1 17.15 -9.12 16.48
CA MET A 1 16.59 -8.88 15.14
C MET A 1 15.54 -7.79 15.22
N THR A 2 15.67 -6.78 14.40
CA THR A 2 14.67 -5.70 14.32
C THR A 2 13.47 -6.14 13.49
N PRO A 3 12.30 -5.49 13.65
CA PRO A 3 11.16 -5.77 12.77
C PRO A 3 11.47 -5.59 11.29
N VAL A 4 12.31 -4.61 10.95
CA VAL A 4 12.74 -4.40 9.56
C VAL A 4 13.54 -5.59 9.05
N GLU A 5 14.50 -6.07 9.82
CA GLU A 5 15.31 -7.24 9.46
C GLU A 5 14.46 -8.48 9.31
N LEU A 6 13.48 -8.66 10.19
CA LEU A 6 12.56 -9.79 10.11
C LEU A 6 11.77 -9.75 8.81
N LEU A 7 11.20 -8.60 8.46
CA LEU A 7 10.43 -8.46 7.21
C LEU A 7 11.30 -8.68 5.97
N LYS A 8 12.54 -8.22 6.00
CA LYS A 8 13.46 -8.44 4.89
C LYS A 8 13.83 -9.91 4.69
N SER A 9 13.81 -10.69 5.76
CA SER A 9 14.21 -12.10 5.72
C SER A 9 13.05 -13.06 5.44
N LEU A 10 11.79 -12.57 5.41
CA LEU A 10 10.64 -13.43 5.18
C LEU A 10 10.65 -14.02 3.78
N SER A 11 10.45 -15.33 3.68
CA SER A 11 10.34 -16.06 2.42
C SER A 11 8.92 -16.60 2.19
N GLY A 12 8.00 -16.38 3.12
CA GLY A 12 6.62 -16.85 3.04
C GLY A 12 5.71 -16.07 3.98
N PRO A 13 4.42 -16.45 4.04
CA PRO A 13 3.46 -15.77 4.91
C PRO A 13 3.84 -15.84 6.38
N ALA A 14 3.59 -14.75 7.10
CA ALA A 14 3.83 -14.70 8.54
C ALA A 14 2.76 -13.80 9.17
N ALA A 15 2.45 -14.09 10.44
CA ALA A 15 1.53 -13.27 11.24
C ALA A 15 2.33 -12.60 12.35
N LEU A 16 2.24 -11.28 12.44
CA LEU A 16 2.89 -10.47 13.46
C LEU A 16 1.81 -9.76 14.26
N GLY A 17 1.68 -10.13 15.53
CA GLY A 17 0.69 -9.55 16.42
C GLY A 17 1.26 -8.49 17.35
N GLY A 18 0.37 -7.73 17.98
CA GLY A 18 0.74 -6.77 19.03
C GLY A 18 1.31 -5.45 18.54
N ALA A 19 1.38 -5.23 17.24
CA ALA A 19 1.87 -3.95 16.71
C ALA A 19 0.75 -2.90 16.74
N PRO A 20 0.95 -1.74 17.38
CA PRO A 20 -0.02 -0.65 17.28
C PRO A 20 -0.04 -0.08 15.86
N PHE A 21 -1.15 0.61 15.52
CA PHE A 21 -1.28 1.23 14.22
C PHE A 21 -0.12 2.21 13.97
N GLY A 22 0.49 2.08 12.81
CA GLY A 22 1.65 2.89 12.43
C GLY A 22 2.99 2.18 12.66
N ALA A 23 3.08 1.32 13.67
CA ALA A 23 4.31 0.56 13.90
C ALA A 23 4.57 -0.43 12.76
N ASP A 24 3.51 -0.99 12.18
CA ASP A 24 3.62 -1.85 11.01
C ASP A 24 4.25 -1.11 9.82
N LEU A 25 3.83 0.13 9.57
CA LEU A 25 4.39 0.95 8.50
C LEU A 25 5.84 1.34 8.77
N MET A 26 6.18 1.62 10.02
CA MET A 26 7.54 1.96 10.40
C MET A 26 8.51 0.81 10.15
N ALA A 27 8.02 -0.42 10.14
CA ALA A 27 8.82 -1.59 9.78
C ALA A 27 8.73 -1.91 8.29
N PHE A 28 7.53 -1.84 7.72
CA PHE A 28 7.27 -2.23 6.34
C PHE A 28 7.91 -1.30 5.32
N VAL A 29 7.81 0.02 5.52
CA VAL A 29 8.33 0.99 4.55
C VAL A 29 9.85 0.90 4.40
N PRO A 30 10.65 0.90 5.47
CA PRO A 30 12.09 0.70 5.31
C PRO A 30 12.46 -0.64 4.70
N ALA A 31 11.73 -1.70 5.03
CA ALA A 31 11.97 -3.02 4.44
C ALA A 31 11.70 -3.02 2.93
N LEU A 32 10.63 -2.35 2.51
CA LEU A 32 10.31 -2.18 1.09
C LEU A 32 11.39 -1.38 0.37
N GLN A 33 11.87 -0.30 0.96
CA GLN A 33 12.94 0.51 0.37
C GLN A 33 14.22 -0.30 0.19
N ALA A 34 14.53 -1.18 1.14
CA ALA A 34 15.72 -2.01 1.06
C ALA A 34 15.57 -3.15 0.05
N ARG A 35 14.37 -3.74 -0.01
CA ARG A 35 14.09 -4.88 -0.89
C ARG A 35 13.83 -4.47 -2.34
N GLY A 36 13.21 -3.31 -2.55
CA GLY A 36 12.75 -2.88 -3.86
C GLY A 36 11.46 -3.59 -4.28
N GLY A 37 11.03 -3.34 -5.51
CA GLY A 37 9.82 -3.94 -6.05
C GLY A 37 8.55 -3.25 -5.58
N ILE A 38 7.44 -3.94 -5.71
CA ILE A 38 6.11 -3.42 -5.33
C ILE A 38 5.74 -4.00 -3.97
N GLY A 39 5.43 -3.13 -3.02
CA GLY A 39 4.85 -3.51 -1.74
C GLY A 39 3.39 -3.09 -1.69
N VAL A 40 2.53 -3.98 -1.21
CA VAL A 40 1.09 -3.70 -1.10
C VAL A 40 0.70 -3.66 0.36
N TYR A 41 0.14 -2.54 0.79
CA TYR A 41 -0.41 -2.37 2.13
C TYR A 41 -1.93 -2.34 2.03
N VAL A 42 -2.58 -3.32 2.65
CA VAL A 42 -4.05 -3.44 2.65
C VAL A 42 -4.56 -2.91 3.98
N ALA A 43 -5.28 -1.79 3.93
CA ALA A 43 -5.86 -1.18 5.11
C ALA A 43 -7.27 -1.72 5.36
N ARG A 44 -7.73 -1.57 6.59
CA ARG A 44 -9.06 -2.04 7.01
C ARG A 44 -10.18 -1.27 6.34
N ASP A 45 -9.98 0.04 6.11
CA ASP A 45 -10.97 0.93 5.51
C ASP A 45 -10.28 2.12 4.83
N ASP A 46 -11.07 2.94 4.13
CA ASP A 46 -10.54 4.08 3.39
C ASP A 46 -9.88 5.12 4.28
N LYS A 47 -10.43 5.35 5.46
CA LYS A 47 -9.87 6.31 6.41
C LYS A 47 -8.51 5.84 6.89
N THR A 48 -8.38 4.56 7.22
CA THR A 48 -7.11 3.97 7.63
C THR A 48 -6.11 3.99 6.48
N ALA A 49 -6.55 3.72 5.25
CA ALA A 49 -5.70 3.80 4.07
C ALA A 49 -5.15 5.21 3.85
N ALA A 50 -6.00 6.23 3.98
CA ALA A 50 -5.57 7.62 3.83
C ALA A 50 -4.54 8.01 4.89
N THR A 51 -4.76 7.59 6.13
CA THR A 51 -3.81 7.82 7.22
C THR A 51 -2.49 7.10 6.96
N ALA A 52 -2.55 5.85 6.50
CA ALA A 52 -1.37 5.07 6.17
C ALA A 52 -0.52 5.74 5.09
N ARG A 53 -1.16 6.29 4.06
CA ARG A 53 -0.46 7.00 2.98
C ARG A 53 0.28 8.23 3.52
N ARG A 54 -0.36 9.00 4.40
CA ARG A 54 0.27 10.18 5.00
C ARG A 54 1.43 9.79 5.91
N MET A 55 1.29 8.71 6.66
CA MET A 55 2.37 8.21 7.50
C MET A 55 3.55 7.71 6.67
N ALA A 56 3.28 6.98 5.60
CA ALA A 56 4.34 6.51 4.69
C ALA A 56 5.06 7.68 4.03
N GLU A 57 4.33 8.72 3.64
CA GLU A 57 4.92 9.94 3.08
C GLU A 57 5.82 10.65 4.09
N PHE A 58 5.43 10.64 5.37
CA PHE A 58 6.24 11.20 6.43
C PHE A 58 7.51 10.37 6.68
N ILE A 59 7.37 9.04 6.71
CA ILE A 59 8.50 8.13 6.95
C ILE A 59 9.48 8.15 5.78
N ALA A 60 8.97 8.15 4.54
CA ALA A 60 9.78 8.07 3.33
C ALA A 60 9.23 9.01 2.26
N PRO A 61 9.58 10.32 2.33
CA PRO A 61 9.02 11.31 1.39
C PRO A 61 9.34 11.04 -0.09
N ARG A 62 10.40 10.28 -0.36
CA ARG A 62 10.82 9.97 -1.73
C ARG A 62 10.28 8.65 -2.27
N LEU A 63 9.55 7.91 -1.44
CA LEU A 63 8.96 6.65 -1.86
C LEU A 63 7.73 6.93 -2.72
N ASP A 64 7.71 6.37 -3.92
CA ASP A 64 6.56 6.48 -4.80
C ASP A 64 5.39 5.68 -4.24
N GLN A 65 4.21 6.28 -4.29
CA GLN A 65 2.98 5.65 -3.79
C GLN A 65 1.91 5.64 -4.85
N VAL A 66 1.12 4.57 -4.86
CA VAL A 66 -0.08 4.44 -5.68
C VAL A 66 -1.27 4.22 -4.73
N ASP A 67 -2.27 5.06 -4.88
CA ASP A 67 -3.54 4.93 -4.16
C ASP A 67 -4.51 4.12 -5.00
N LEU A 68 -4.82 2.90 -4.56
CA LEU A 68 -5.80 2.04 -5.22
C LEU A 68 -7.01 1.92 -4.31
N PRO A 69 -8.00 2.84 -4.45
CA PRO A 69 -9.17 2.82 -3.58
C PRO A 69 -10.05 1.61 -3.84
N GLY A 70 -10.73 1.14 -2.78
CA GLY A 70 -11.75 0.11 -2.93
C GLY A 70 -12.96 0.64 -3.69
N TRP A 71 -13.78 -0.25 -4.19
CA TRP A 71 -15.05 0.13 -4.79
C TRP A 71 -16.00 0.64 -3.72
N ASP A 72 -16.73 1.71 -4.03
CA ASP A 72 -17.74 2.29 -3.13
C ASP A 72 -19.12 1.64 -3.30
N THR A 73 -19.23 0.66 -4.20
CA THR A 73 -20.46 -0.12 -4.42
C THR A 73 -20.12 -1.60 -4.47
N LEU A 74 -21.11 -2.44 -4.13
CA LEU A 74 -20.97 -3.89 -4.25
C LEU A 74 -21.22 -4.30 -5.71
N PRO A 75 -20.69 -5.47 -6.15
CA PRO A 75 -20.89 -5.92 -7.53
C PRO A 75 -22.37 -6.11 -7.93
N TYR A 76 -23.25 -6.33 -6.96
CA TYR A 76 -24.68 -6.55 -7.19
C TYR A 76 -25.52 -5.31 -7.00
N ASP A 77 -24.92 -4.17 -6.66
CA ASP A 77 -25.64 -2.91 -6.49
C ASP A 77 -26.11 -2.40 -7.85
N ARG A 78 -27.31 -1.82 -7.86
CA ARG A 78 -27.85 -1.18 -9.07
C ARG A 78 -27.23 0.19 -9.34
N VAL A 79 -26.47 0.69 -8.39
CA VAL A 79 -25.80 1.99 -8.49
C VAL A 79 -24.38 1.75 -8.98
N SER A 80 -23.97 2.49 -9.99
CA SER A 80 -22.59 2.43 -10.49
C SER A 80 -21.64 3.08 -9.49
N PRO A 81 -20.37 2.63 -9.44
CA PRO A 81 -19.35 3.33 -8.65
C PRO A 81 -19.26 4.80 -9.04
N THR A 82 -18.87 5.65 -8.09
CA THR A 82 -18.68 7.07 -8.39
C THR A 82 -17.59 7.25 -9.44
N ALA A 83 -17.74 8.26 -10.29
CA ALA A 83 -16.75 8.56 -11.33
C ALA A 83 -15.37 8.85 -10.72
N SER A 84 -15.31 9.47 -9.55
CA SER A 84 -14.08 9.75 -8.84
C SER A 84 -13.33 8.47 -8.45
N VAL A 85 -14.04 7.49 -7.88
CA VAL A 85 -13.43 6.20 -7.51
C VAL A 85 -12.97 5.45 -8.75
N ALA A 86 -13.81 5.39 -9.79
CA ALA A 86 -13.45 4.71 -11.02
C ALA A 86 -12.21 5.33 -11.67
N ALA A 87 -12.14 6.66 -11.73
CA ALA A 87 -10.99 7.37 -12.30
C ALA A 87 -9.71 7.12 -11.51
N ARG A 88 -9.79 7.13 -10.18
CA ARG A 88 -8.63 6.87 -9.32
C ARG A 88 -8.12 5.44 -9.48
N ARG A 89 -9.03 4.47 -9.60
CA ARG A 89 -8.66 3.08 -9.83
C ARG A 89 -8.00 2.90 -11.20
N CYS A 90 -8.56 3.52 -12.24
CA CYS A 90 -7.97 3.46 -13.58
C CYS A 90 -6.57 4.07 -13.60
N ALA A 91 -6.37 5.21 -12.96
CA ALA A 91 -5.07 5.86 -12.86
C ALA A 91 -4.06 4.97 -12.13
N ALA A 92 -4.47 4.34 -11.02
CA ALA A 92 -3.62 3.45 -10.26
C ALA A 92 -3.22 2.22 -11.08
N LEU A 93 -4.18 1.59 -11.75
CA LEU A 93 -3.91 0.43 -12.59
C LEU A 93 -3.01 0.77 -13.77
N ALA A 94 -3.20 1.94 -14.39
CA ALA A 94 -2.34 2.40 -15.47
C ALA A 94 -0.90 2.61 -14.97
N ARG A 95 -0.74 3.19 -13.78
CA ARG A 95 0.57 3.38 -13.16
C ARG A 95 1.26 2.05 -12.89
N LEU A 96 0.51 1.08 -12.36
CA LEU A 96 1.03 -0.25 -12.06
C LEU A 96 1.41 -1.01 -13.33
N SER A 97 0.64 -0.86 -14.40
CA SER A 97 0.94 -1.54 -15.67
C SER A 97 2.22 -1.05 -16.32
N ARG A 98 2.66 0.16 -15.99
CA ARG A 98 3.89 0.75 -16.51
C ARG A 98 5.08 0.63 -15.56
N TYR A 99 4.89 -0.05 -14.42
CA TYR A 99 5.96 -0.20 -13.45
C TYR A 99 7.05 -1.13 -13.98
N GLU A 100 8.30 -0.70 -13.79
CA GLU A 100 9.49 -1.49 -14.09
C GLU A 100 10.37 -1.53 -12.84
N ALA A 101 11.03 -2.67 -12.60
CA ALA A 101 11.82 -2.88 -11.38
C ALA A 101 12.94 -1.84 -11.21
N GLU A 102 13.46 -1.30 -12.31
CA GLU A 102 14.51 -0.30 -12.31
C GLU A 102 14.03 1.06 -11.74
N GLN A 103 12.74 1.26 -11.66
CA GLN A 103 12.18 2.49 -11.09
C GLN A 103 12.31 2.57 -9.58
N GLY A 104 12.71 1.46 -8.94
CA GLY A 104 12.86 1.39 -7.51
C GLY A 104 11.57 0.95 -6.79
N PRO A 105 11.54 1.05 -5.45
CA PRO A 105 10.38 0.58 -4.69
C PRO A 105 9.12 1.40 -4.96
N LEU A 106 7.99 0.72 -4.96
CA LEU A 106 6.68 1.33 -5.13
C LEU A 106 5.74 0.79 -4.06
N LEU A 107 5.08 1.69 -3.33
CA LEU A 107 4.09 1.33 -2.32
C LEU A 107 2.69 1.49 -2.90
N VAL A 108 1.90 0.42 -2.86
CA VAL A 108 0.48 0.46 -3.19
C VAL A 108 -0.32 0.40 -1.91
N VAL A 109 -1.18 1.38 -1.68
CA VAL A 109 -2.08 1.39 -0.51
C VAL A 109 -3.50 1.15 -1.02
N THR A 110 -4.15 0.14 -0.46
CA THR A 110 -5.50 -0.26 -0.87
C THR A 110 -6.31 -0.70 0.35
N THR A 111 -7.56 -1.03 0.13
CA THR A 111 -8.45 -1.55 1.17
C THR A 111 -9.06 -2.89 0.78
#